data_af3975ec96429e1039f30abaf61e8aa9
#
_entry.id   af3975ec96429e1039f30abaf61e8aa9
#
_cell.length_a   1.000
_cell.length_b   1.000
_cell.length_c   1.000
_cell.angle_alpha   90.00
_cell.angle_beta   90.00
_cell.angle_gamma   90.00
#
_symmetry.space_group_name_H-M   'P 1'
#
loop_
_entity.id
_entity.type
_entity.pdbx_description
1 polymer ?
#
loop_
_entity_poly.entity_id
_entity_poly.type
_entity_poly.pdbx_seq_one_letter_code
_entity_poly.pdbx_strand_id
1 'polypeptide(L)'
;MNNPYLQTPPVVKNLLIINALVFMATSLLPVGNRILLYGALYWVQNPLFHAYQFVSYLFLHANFEHIFFNMFALWMFGRVLEWELGSRRFLIYYFVCGIGAGLLQLATVSLTGEYYVQLVGASGAVMGLLLAFGVLHPNERILLLIPPIPIKAKWFVIIYGAVELLLGWTGMGGNIAHFAHVGGMLWGLGLLYWWRHKHKIRF
;
A
#
# COMPACT_ATOMS: atom_id res chain seq x y z
N MET A 1 -29.65 -6.11 -14.33
CA MET A 1 -28.49 -6.97 -14.03
C MET A 1 -27.59 -6.22 -13.06
N ASN A 2 -27.43 -6.72 -11.82
CA ASN A 2 -26.54 -6.09 -10.86
C ASN A 2 -25.08 -6.40 -11.28
N ASN A 3 -24.37 -5.39 -11.75
CA ASN A 3 -22.96 -5.53 -12.07
C ASN A 3 -22.18 -5.73 -10.72
N PRO A 4 -21.57 -6.90 -10.47
CA PRO A 4 -20.89 -7.18 -9.20
C PRO A 4 -19.74 -6.21 -8.95
N TYR A 5 -19.10 -5.68 -9.99
CA TYR A 5 -18.03 -4.70 -9.87
C TYR A 5 -18.47 -3.33 -9.32
N LEU A 6 -19.78 -3.06 -9.22
CA LEU A 6 -20.29 -1.85 -8.58
C LEU A 6 -20.39 -1.99 -7.04
N GLN A 7 -20.37 -3.21 -6.53
CA GLN A 7 -20.41 -3.47 -5.09
C GLN A 7 -18.97 -3.54 -4.53
N THR A 8 -18.80 -3.00 -3.33
CA THR A 8 -17.51 -3.13 -2.62
C THR A 8 -17.43 -4.53 -1.99
N PRO A 9 -16.46 -5.35 -2.41
CA PRO A 9 -16.32 -6.71 -1.89
C PRO A 9 -15.87 -6.73 -0.41
N PRO A 10 -16.04 -7.87 0.28
CA PRO A 10 -16.00 -7.90 1.75
C PRO A 10 -14.65 -7.54 2.35
N VAL A 11 -13.51 -7.95 1.76
CA VAL A 11 -12.19 -7.65 2.34
C VAL A 11 -11.86 -6.18 2.17
N VAL A 12 -12.08 -5.61 0.98
CA VAL A 12 -11.88 -4.16 0.75
C VAL A 12 -12.78 -3.37 1.70
N LYS A 13 -14.07 -3.73 1.81
CA LYS A 13 -14.98 -3.07 2.74
C LYS A 13 -14.47 -3.09 4.18
N ASN A 14 -14.03 -4.25 4.67
CA ASN A 14 -13.53 -4.39 6.03
C ASN A 14 -12.23 -3.61 6.24
N LEU A 15 -11.29 -3.62 5.28
CA LEU A 15 -10.06 -2.84 5.36
C LEU A 15 -10.37 -1.34 5.42
N LEU A 16 -11.31 -0.84 4.61
CA LEU A 16 -11.74 0.57 4.65
C LEU A 16 -12.31 0.93 6.02
N ILE A 17 -13.21 0.09 6.57
CA ILE A 17 -13.82 0.32 7.89
C ILE A 17 -12.76 0.31 8.99
N ILE A 18 -11.86 -0.68 9.02
CA ILE A 18 -10.81 -0.79 10.04
C ILE A 18 -9.90 0.44 10.00
N ASN A 19 -9.44 0.86 8.81
CA ASN A 19 -8.59 2.04 8.66
C ASN A 19 -9.31 3.31 9.14
N ALA A 20 -10.59 3.49 8.80
CA ALA A 20 -11.38 4.63 9.26
C ALA A 20 -11.54 4.64 10.78
N LEU A 21 -11.84 3.49 11.39
CA LEU A 21 -11.97 3.36 12.85
C LEU A 21 -10.65 3.63 13.57
N VAL A 22 -9.53 3.08 13.07
CA VAL A 22 -8.20 3.32 13.64
C VAL A 22 -7.83 4.79 13.50
N PHE A 23 -8.09 5.42 12.35
CA PHE A 23 -7.82 6.84 12.15
C PHE A 23 -8.65 7.73 13.10
N MET A 24 -9.93 7.42 13.29
CA MET A 24 -10.75 8.12 14.28
C MET A 24 -10.19 7.93 15.70
N ALA A 25 -9.78 6.71 16.05
CA ALA A 25 -9.20 6.42 17.36
C ALA A 25 -7.89 7.20 17.58
N THR A 26 -7.02 7.29 16.58
CA THR A 26 -5.76 8.02 16.68
C THR A 26 -5.93 9.53 16.69
N SER A 27 -6.98 10.06 16.04
CA SER A 27 -7.20 11.50 15.90
C SER A 27 -8.08 12.09 17.00
N LEU A 28 -9.04 11.32 17.55
CA LEU A 28 -10.06 11.85 18.46
C LEU A 28 -9.90 11.39 19.93
N LEU A 29 -9.23 10.25 20.16
CA LEU A 29 -9.12 9.72 21.54
C LEU A 29 -7.86 10.24 22.25
N PRO A 30 -7.90 10.44 23.58
CA PRO A 30 -6.72 10.84 24.35
C PRO A 30 -5.55 9.85 24.26
N VAL A 31 -5.83 8.57 23.95
CA VAL A 31 -4.81 7.51 23.75
C VAL A 31 -4.24 7.48 22.34
N GLY A 32 -4.72 8.34 21.41
CA GLY A 32 -4.36 8.32 20.00
C GLY A 32 -2.85 8.38 19.74
N ASN A 33 -2.15 9.28 20.44
CA ASN A 33 -0.69 9.38 20.34
C ASN A 33 0.04 8.10 20.78
N ARG A 34 -0.50 7.37 21.77
CA ARG A 34 0.07 6.06 22.17
C ARG A 34 -0.18 4.99 21.12
N ILE A 35 -1.36 4.99 20.48
CA ILE A 35 -1.67 4.07 19.38
C ILE A 35 -0.68 4.31 18.22
N LEU A 36 -0.44 5.58 17.85
CA LEU A 36 0.56 5.93 16.83
C LEU A 36 1.98 5.52 17.26
N LEU A 37 2.37 5.84 18.50
CA LEU A 37 3.70 5.54 19.02
C LEU A 37 4.01 4.03 19.02
N TYR A 38 3.11 3.18 19.49
CA TYR A 38 3.37 1.75 19.60
C TYR A 38 2.99 0.98 18.33
N GLY A 39 2.12 1.50 17.49
CA GLY A 39 1.66 0.81 16.28
C GLY A 39 2.46 1.10 15.03
N ALA A 40 3.23 2.19 14.96
CA ALA A 40 4.10 2.53 13.85
C ALA A 40 5.27 1.54 13.73
N LEU A 41 5.80 1.35 12.52
CA LEU A 41 6.96 0.49 12.30
C LEU A 41 8.26 1.30 12.47
N TYR A 42 9.11 0.82 13.36
CA TYR A 42 10.42 1.39 13.66
C TYR A 42 11.55 0.51 13.17
N TRP A 43 12.75 1.07 13.14
CA TRP A 43 13.98 0.32 12.95
C TRP A 43 14.15 -0.76 14.02
N VAL A 44 14.67 -1.93 13.63
CA VAL A 44 14.73 -3.14 14.49
C VAL A 44 15.50 -2.98 15.79
N GLN A 45 16.45 -2.03 15.86
CA GLN A 45 17.19 -1.73 17.08
C GLN A 45 16.57 -0.59 17.90
N ASN A 46 15.46 -0.01 17.44
CA ASN A 46 14.74 0.99 18.21
C ASN A 46 14.06 0.31 19.42
N PRO A 47 14.14 0.87 20.63
CA PRO A 47 13.47 0.30 21.82
C PRO A 47 11.96 0.14 21.69
N LEU A 48 11.33 0.89 20.76
CA LEU A 48 9.90 0.79 20.47
C LEU A 48 9.56 -0.27 19.42
N PHE A 49 10.55 -0.92 18.82
CA PHE A 49 10.30 -1.92 17.79
C PHE A 49 9.67 -3.19 18.36
N HIS A 50 8.63 -3.63 17.69
CA HIS A 50 7.97 -4.91 17.95
C HIS A 50 7.54 -5.56 16.63
N ALA A 51 7.64 -6.89 16.52
CA ALA A 51 7.36 -7.61 15.26
C ALA A 51 5.92 -7.40 14.72
N TYR A 52 4.93 -7.17 15.59
CA TYR A 52 3.56 -6.90 15.16
C TYR A 52 3.42 -5.60 14.35
N GLN A 53 4.41 -4.70 14.45
CA GLN A 53 4.42 -3.42 13.74
C GLN A 53 4.49 -3.59 12.23
N PHE A 54 5.01 -4.72 11.71
CA PHE A 54 4.92 -5.03 10.28
C PHE A 54 3.47 -5.15 9.76
N VAL A 55 2.51 -5.29 10.66
CA VAL A 55 1.08 -5.33 10.32
C VAL A 55 0.36 -4.07 10.80
N SER A 56 0.59 -3.64 12.05
CA SER A 56 -0.18 -2.54 12.64
C SER A 56 0.06 -1.20 11.92
N TYR A 57 1.25 -0.94 11.44
CA TYR A 57 1.57 0.30 10.73
C TYR A 57 0.72 0.54 9.49
N LEU A 58 0.23 -0.53 8.84
CA LEU A 58 -0.63 -0.47 7.65
C LEU A 58 -1.99 0.19 7.91
N PHE A 59 -2.39 0.28 9.16
CA PHE A 59 -3.68 0.85 9.57
C PHE A 59 -3.56 2.26 10.16
N LEU A 60 -2.33 2.77 10.33
CA LEU A 60 -2.06 4.09 10.87
C LEU A 60 -1.87 5.11 9.75
N HIS A 61 -2.36 6.32 9.97
CA HIS A 61 -2.23 7.40 8.98
C HIS A 61 -1.88 8.71 9.67
N ALA A 62 -0.95 9.47 9.08
CA ALA A 62 -0.42 10.69 9.68
C ALA A 62 -1.42 11.84 9.68
N ASN A 63 -2.27 11.94 8.66
CA ASN A 63 -3.25 13.01 8.49
C ASN A 63 -4.40 12.58 7.57
N PHE A 64 -5.40 13.46 7.44
CA PHE A 64 -6.60 13.21 6.64
C PHE A 64 -6.29 12.96 5.14
N GLU A 65 -5.40 13.74 4.54
CA GLU A 65 -5.03 13.54 3.14
C GLU A 65 -4.41 12.16 2.92
N HIS A 66 -3.54 11.75 3.85
CA HIS A 66 -2.87 10.44 3.78
C HIS A 66 -3.87 9.29 3.82
N ILE A 67 -4.83 9.29 4.76
CA ILE A 67 -5.87 8.24 4.79
C ILE A 67 -6.79 8.34 3.58
N PHE A 68 -7.19 9.54 3.16
CA PHE A 68 -8.10 9.73 2.05
C PHE A 68 -7.56 9.11 0.76
N PHE A 69 -6.32 9.44 0.36
CA PHE A 69 -5.74 8.90 -0.86
C PHE A 69 -5.48 7.38 -0.77
N ASN A 70 -5.06 6.88 0.38
CA ASN A 70 -4.90 5.43 0.58
C ASN A 70 -6.23 4.69 0.45
N MET A 71 -7.28 5.17 1.10
CA MET A 71 -8.60 4.51 1.06
C MET A 71 -9.26 4.66 -0.29
N PHE A 72 -9.11 5.79 -0.96
CA PHE A 72 -9.60 5.98 -2.32
C PHE A 72 -8.93 5.00 -3.30
N ALA A 73 -7.62 4.85 -3.25
CA ALA A 73 -6.89 3.93 -4.11
C ALA A 73 -7.19 2.45 -3.74
N LEU A 74 -7.27 2.11 -2.45
CA LEU A 74 -7.72 0.80 -1.98
C LEU A 74 -9.10 0.46 -2.50
N TRP A 75 -10.04 1.39 -2.43
CA TRP A 75 -11.40 1.19 -2.95
C TRP A 75 -11.40 1.04 -4.47
N MET A 76 -10.67 1.89 -5.19
CA MET A 76 -10.67 1.93 -6.65
C MET A 76 -10.03 0.66 -7.25
N PHE A 77 -8.81 0.34 -6.85
CA PHE A 77 -8.06 -0.81 -7.38
C PHE A 77 -8.40 -2.11 -6.64
N GLY A 78 -8.52 -2.05 -5.32
CA GLY A 78 -8.78 -3.22 -4.50
C GLY A 78 -10.11 -3.88 -4.82
N ARG A 79 -11.14 -3.10 -5.13
CA ARG A 79 -12.45 -3.61 -5.52
C ARG A 79 -12.37 -4.51 -6.75
N VAL A 80 -11.69 -4.07 -7.80
CA VAL A 80 -11.53 -4.87 -9.02
C VAL A 80 -10.71 -6.12 -8.74
N LEU A 81 -9.58 -5.95 -8.06
CA LEU A 81 -8.65 -7.05 -7.78
C LEU A 81 -9.23 -8.10 -6.82
N GLU A 82 -10.04 -7.72 -5.84
CA GLU A 82 -10.69 -8.70 -4.96
C GLU A 82 -11.72 -9.54 -5.71
N TRP A 83 -12.50 -8.95 -6.63
CA TRP A 83 -13.45 -9.71 -7.46
C TRP A 83 -12.71 -10.71 -8.37
N GLU A 84 -11.56 -10.37 -8.89
CA GLU A 84 -10.80 -11.23 -9.82
C GLU A 84 -9.97 -12.31 -9.12
N LEU A 85 -9.27 -11.92 -8.06
CA LEU A 85 -8.39 -12.85 -7.33
C LEU A 85 -9.15 -13.72 -6.33
N GLY A 86 -10.33 -13.27 -5.91
CA GLY A 86 -11.08 -13.78 -4.76
C GLY A 86 -10.52 -13.26 -3.44
N SER A 87 -11.40 -13.12 -2.43
CA SER A 87 -11.09 -12.46 -1.15
C SER A 87 -9.86 -13.02 -0.44
N ARG A 88 -9.65 -14.35 -0.46
CA ARG A 88 -8.49 -14.97 0.20
C ARG A 88 -7.16 -14.56 -0.43
N ARG A 89 -7.07 -14.59 -1.78
CA ARG A 89 -5.82 -14.22 -2.48
C ARG A 89 -5.59 -12.73 -2.39
N PHE A 90 -6.64 -11.93 -2.51
CA PHE A 90 -6.56 -10.48 -2.34
C PHE A 90 -6.00 -10.11 -0.97
N LEU A 91 -6.49 -10.72 0.11
CA LEU A 91 -6.01 -10.47 1.47
C LEU A 91 -4.52 -10.84 1.62
N ILE A 92 -4.14 -12.02 1.10
CA ILE A 92 -2.72 -12.44 1.09
C ILE A 92 -1.87 -11.43 0.30
N TYR A 93 -2.35 -11.00 -0.87
CA TYR A 93 -1.64 -10.04 -1.71
C TYR A 93 -1.42 -8.71 -0.97
N TYR A 94 -2.48 -8.17 -0.38
CA TYR A 94 -2.44 -6.91 0.38
C TYR A 94 -1.39 -6.96 1.50
N PHE A 95 -1.41 -8.00 2.32
CA PHE A 95 -0.45 -8.12 3.42
C PHE A 95 0.98 -8.42 2.96
N VAL A 96 1.16 -9.23 1.92
CA VAL A 96 2.51 -9.48 1.36
C VAL A 96 3.11 -8.19 0.82
N CYS A 97 2.34 -7.38 0.09
CA CYS A 97 2.79 -6.07 -0.37
C CYS A 97 3.11 -5.13 0.80
N GLY A 98 2.24 -5.06 1.80
CA GLY A 98 2.44 -4.20 2.96
C GLY A 98 3.66 -4.61 3.80
N ILE A 99 3.76 -5.88 4.18
CA ILE A 99 4.92 -6.38 4.96
C ILE A 99 6.21 -6.20 4.15
N GLY A 100 6.18 -6.55 2.86
CA GLY A 100 7.33 -6.38 1.96
C GLY A 100 7.77 -4.92 1.80
N ALA A 101 6.83 -4.00 1.81
CA ALA A 101 7.09 -2.56 1.83
C ALA A 101 7.88 -2.15 3.08
N GLY A 102 7.43 -2.57 4.25
CA GLY A 102 8.13 -2.33 5.51
C GLY A 102 9.54 -2.96 5.53
N LEU A 103 9.67 -4.19 5.03
CA LEU A 103 10.97 -4.87 4.95
C LEU A 103 11.96 -4.11 4.05
N LEU A 104 11.52 -3.65 2.86
CA LEU A 104 12.42 -2.89 1.97
C LEU A 104 12.78 -1.54 2.59
N GLN A 105 11.84 -0.85 3.21
CA GLN A 105 12.13 0.41 3.90
C GLN A 105 13.17 0.21 5.01
N LEU A 106 13.03 -0.81 5.83
CA LEU A 106 14.03 -1.10 6.87
C LEU A 106 15.38 -1.52 6.28
N ALA A 107 15.40 -2.24 5.17
CA ALA A 107 16.65 -2.56 4.48
C ALA A 107 17.36 -1.30 3.96
N THR A 108 16.63 -0.33 3.38
CA THR A 108 17.22 0.95 2.94
C THR A 108 17.72 1.78 4.12
N VAL A 109 16.97 1.83 5.21
CA VAL A 109 17.39 2.50 6.46
C VAL A 109 18.73 1.94 6.98
N SER A 110 18.93 0.61 6.89
CA SER A 110 20.19 -0.01 7.29
C SER A 110 21.39 0.41 6.44
N LEU A 111 21.15 0.78 5.18
CA LEU A 111 22.18 1.21 4.24
C LEU A 111 22.47 2.72 4.33
N THR A 112 21.47 3.53 4.65
CA THR A 112 21.61 4.99 4.73
C THR A 112 22.00 5.49 6.12
N GLY A 113 21.80 4.69 7.16
CA GLY A 113 22.06 5.07 8.55
C GLY A 113 20.99 5.99 9.16
N GLU A 114 19.86 6.18 8.47
CA GLU A 114 18.74 7.02 8.94
C GLU A 114 17.82 6.24 9.88
N TYR A 115 18.32 5.84 11.04
CA TYR A 115 17.64 4.94 11.98
C TYR A 115 16.39 5.52 12.67
N TYR A 116 16.10 6.81 12.49
CA TYR A 116 14.93 7.50 13.08
C TYR A 116 13.68 7.42 12.21
N VAL A 117 13.43 6.24 11.64
CA VAL A 117 12.25 6.01 10.81
C VAL A 117 11.05 5.64 11.67
N GLN A 118 9.93 6.32 11.45
CA GLN A 118 8.60 5.96 11.94
C GLN A 118 7.69 5.78 10.73
N LEU A 119 7.47 4.53 10.31
CA LEU A 119 6.64 4.23 9.14
C LEU A 119 5.18 4.03 9.56
N VAL A 120 4.28 4.71 8.85
CA VAL A 120 2.82 4.57 8.98
C VAL A 120 2.17 4.64 7.59
N GLY A 121 1.10 3.90 7.39
CA GLY A 121 0.27 3.97 6.18
C GLY A 121 0.10 2.67 5.43
N ALA A 122 -1.06 2.54 4.80
CA ALA A 122 -1.39 1.44 3.89
C ALA A 122 -0.69 1.56 2.52
N SER A 123 0.02 2.68 2.27
CA SER A 123 0.49 3.07 0.94
C SER A 123 1.37 2.02 0.26
N GLY A 124 2.24 1.32 0.99
CA GLY A 124 3.03 0.23 0.42
C GLY A 124 2.16 -0.90 -0.13
N ALA A 125 1.13 -1.32 0.60
CA ALA A 125 0.16 -2.31 0.12
C ALA A 125 -0.66 -1.77 -1.07
N VAL A 126 -1.07 -0.50 -1.00
CA VAL A 126 -1.82 0.19 -2.09
C VAL A 126 -0.98 0.30 -3.36
N MET A 127 0.33 0.56 -3.25
CA MET A 127 1.24 0.56 -4.42
C MET A 127 1.35 -0.83 -5.04
N GLY A 128 1.34 -1.89 -4.23
CA GLY A 128 1.21 -3.26 -4.71
C GLY A 128 -0.10 -3.50 -5.49
N LEU A 129 -1.24 -2.99 -4.99
CA LEU A 129 -2.53 -3.08 -5.70
C LEU A 129 -2.49 -2.32 -7.02
N LEU A 130 -1.91 -1.14 -7.05
CA LEU A 130 -1.73 -0.35 -8.27
C LEU A 130 -0.90 -1.10 -9.31
N LEU A 131 0.20 -1.73 -8.87
CA LEU A 131 1.01 -2.59 -9.74
C LEU A 131 0.19 -3.78 -10.27
N ALA A 132 -0.55 -4.49 -9.40
CA ALA A 132 -1.38 -5.61 -9.84
C ALA A 132 -2.39 -5.19 -10.90
N PHE A 133 -3.05 -4.05 -10.70
CA PHE A 133 -3.98 -3.50 -11.68
C PHE A 133 -3.27 -3.22 -13.01
N GLY A 134 -2.09 -2.60 -12.99
CA GLY A 134 -1.31 -2.31 -14.19
C GLY A 134 -0.84 -3.56 -14.95
N VAL A 135 -0.57 -4.66 -14.23
CA VAL A 135 -0.15 -5.95 -14.82
C VAL A 135 -1.35 -6.73 -15.37
N LEU A 136 -2.47 -6.77 -14.65
CA LEU A 136 -3.66 -7.52 -15.03
C LEU A 136 -4.50 -6.77 -16.07
N HIS A 137 -4.51 -5.43 -16.02
CA HIS A 137 -5.28 -4.54 -16.90
C HIS A 137 -4.41 -3.51 -17.65
N PRO A 138 -3.36 -3.93 -18.39
CA PRO A 138 -2.33 -3.03 -18.91
C PRO A 138 -2.84 -1.94 -19.86
N ASN A 139 -3.97 -2.19 -20.53
CA ASN A 139 -4.55 -1.27 -21.51
C ASN A 139 -5.75 -0.47 -20.98
N GLU A 140 -6.22 -0.77 -19.77
CA GLU A 140 -7.25 0.04 -19.11
C GLU A 140 -6.73 1.45 -18.84
N ARG A 141 -7.64 2.43 -18.88
CA ARG A 141 -7.27 3.84 -18.70
C ARG A 141 -7.56 4.28 -17.26
N ILE A 142 -6.53 4.74 -16.60
CA ILE A 142 -6.64 5.43 -15.30
C ILE A 142 -6.76 6.92 -15.60
N LEU A 143 -7.85 7.53 -15.13
CA LEU A 143 -8.02 8.97 -15.23
C LEU A 143 -7.30 9.62 -14.05
N LEU A 144 -6.28 10.43 -14.34
CA LEU A 144 -5.65 11.27 -13.33
C LEU A 144 -6.66 12.30 -12.83
N LEU A 145 -6.58 12.67 -11.55
CA LEU A 145 -7.49 13.66 -10.99
C LEU A 145 -7.13 15.08 -11.45
N ILE A 146 -5.83 15.40 -11.51
CA ILE A 146 -5.32 16.73 -11.85
C ILE A 146 -3.99 16.59 -12.61
N PRO A 147 -3.94 16.99 -13.89
CA PRO A 147 -5.05 17.27 -14.79
C PRO A 147 -5.79 15.97 -15.18
N PRO A 148 -7.04 16.03 -15.62
CA PRO A 148 -7.84 14.84 -15.94
C PRO A 148 -7.39 14.20 -17.27
N ILE A 149 -6.23 13.57 -17.25
CA ILE A 149 -5.63 12.90 -18.41
C ILE A 149 -5.78 11.39 -18.27
N PRO A 150 -6.36 10.70 -19.28
CA PRO A 150 -6.45 9.24 -19.28
C PRO A 150 -5.12 8.61 -19.69
N ILE A 151 -4.48 7.88 -18.77
CA ILE A 151 -3.21 7.16 -19.03
C ILE A 151 -3.49 5.66 -18.96
N LYS A 152 -2.90 4.85 -19.86
CA LYS A 152 -2.95 3.39 -19.76
C LYS A 152 -2.28 2.93 -18.47
N ALA A 153 -2.92 1.99 -17.76
CA ALA A 153 -2.48 1.52 -16.44
C ALA A 153 -1.02 1.06 -16.42
N LYS A 154 -0.55 0.34 -17.44
CA LYS A 154 0.86 -0.05 -17.57
C LYS A 154 1.84 1.13 -17.53
N TRP A 155 1.52 2.21 -18.25
CA TRP A 155 2.40 3.39 -18.28
C TRP A 155 2.33 4.17 -16.99
N PHE A 156 1.13 4.29 -16.40
CA PHE A 156 0.98 4.93 -15.10
C PHE A 156 1.83 4.25 -14.04
N VAL A 157 1.77 2.92 -13.94
CA VAL A 157 2.53 2.13 -12.95
C VAL A 157 4.04 2.24 -13.17
N ILE A 158 4.50 2.17 -14.42
CA ILE A 158 5.94 2.28 -14.74
C ILE A 158 6.46 3.68 -14.37
N ILE A 159 5.76 4.73 -14.82
CA ILE A 159 6.16 6.12 -14.55
C ILE A 159 6.13 6.40 -13.05
N TYR A 160 5.05 5.98 -12.35
CA TYR A 160 4.92 6.20 -10.93
C TYR A 160 6.03 5.48 -10.14
N GLY A 161 6.30 4.21 -10.45
CA GLY A 161 7.39 3.46 -9.83
C GLY A 161 8.77 4.08 -10.09
N ALA A 162 9.02 4.59 -11.31
CA ALA A 162 10.26 5.29 -11.63
C ALA A 162 10.41 6.62 -10.84
N VAL A 163 9.32 7.37 -10.68
CA VAL A 163 9.30 8.60 -9.87
C VAL A 163 9.57 8.27 -8.40
N GLU A 164 8.95 7.23 -7.83
CA GLU A 164 9.18 6.79 -6.46
C GLU A 164 10.66 6.42 -6.22
N LEU A 165 11.27 5.69 -7.16
CA LEU A 165 12.70 5.36 -7.11
C LEU A 165 13.57 6.62 -7.17
N LEU A 166 13.27 7.55 -8.06
CA LEU A 166 14.03 8.77 -8.21
C LEU A 166 13.95 9.65 -6.95
N LEU A 167 12.75 9.84 -6.42
CA LEU A 167 12.53 10.64 -5.22
C LEU A 167 13.19 10.00 -3.99
N GLY A 168 13.10 8.67 -3.86
CA GLY A 168 13.79 7.93 -2.80
C GLY A 168 15.31 8.04 -2.89
N TRP A 169 15.87 8.00 -4.11
CA TRP A 169 17.30 8.11 -4.34
C TRP A 169 17.83 9.52 -4.08
N THR A 170 17.10 10.53 -4.53
CA THR A 170 17.52 11.95 -4.40
C THR A 170 17.21 12.57 -3.05
N GLY A 171 16.35 11.93 -2.23
CA GLY A 171 15.85 12.51 -0.99
C GLY A 171 14.93 13.72 -1.18
N MET A 172 14.52 14.04 -2.41
CA MET A 172 13.71 15.22 -2.73
C MET A 172 12.23 15.05 -2.32
N GLY A 173 11.80 13.87 -1.94
CA GLY A 173 10.41 13.56 -1.62
C GLY A 173 9.98 13.89 -0.18
N GLY A 174 10.81 14.53 0.62
CA GLY A 174 10.49 14.88 2.01
C GLY A 174 10.35 13.65 2.90
N ASN A 175 9.33 13.64 3.76
CA ASN A 175 9.10 12.57 4.74
C ASN A 175 8.32 11.35 4.16
N ILE A 176 8.22 11.22 2.84
CA ILE A 176 7.51 10.10 2.20
C ILE A 176 8.45 8.91 2.12
N ALA A 177 7.97 7.74 2.53
CA ALA A 177 8.73 6.50 2.48
C ALA A 177 8.71 5.88 1.06
N HIS A 178 9.39 6.51 0.12
CA HIS A 178 9.41 6.10 -1.30
C HIS A 178 9.87 4.65 -1.50
N PHE A 179 10.86 4.20 -0.74
CA PHE A 179 11.32 2.81 -0.81
C PHE A 179 10.29 1.80 -0.29
N ALA A 180 9.43 2.19 0.67
CA ALA A 180 8.30 1.35 1.05
C ALA A 180 7.30 1.19 -0.11
N HIS A 181 7.03 2.25 -0.87
CA HIS A 181 6.15 2.18 -2.05
C HIS A 181 6.71 1.22 -3.10
N VAL A 182 7.97 1.37 -3.46
CA VAL A 182 8.67 0.45 -4.37
C VAL A 182 8.70 -0.97 -3.82
N GLY A 183 8.91 -1.14 -2.52
CA GLY A 183 8.85 -2.44 -1.84
C GLY A 183 7.53 -3.15 -2.04
N GLY A 184 6.42 -2.44 -1.82
CA GLY A 184 5.08 -2.98 -2.05
C GLY A 184 4.87 -3.43 -3.50
N MET A 185 5.35 -2.66 -4.47
CA MET A 185 5.31 -3.01 -5.90
C MET A 185 6.15 -4.26 -6.20
N LEU A 186 7.38 -4.35 -5.71
CA LEU A 186 8.28 -5.48 -5.98
C LEU A 186 7.77 -6.79 -5.39
N TRP A 187 7.33 -6.79 -4.13
CA TRP A 187 6.76 -7.97 -3.49
C TRP A 187 5.45 -8.40 -4.15
N GLY A 188 4.62 -7.43 -4.56
CA GLY A 188 3.40 -7.68 -5.32
C GLY A 188 3.70 -8.33 -6.66
N LEU A 189 4.67 -7.81 -7.41
CA LEU A 189 5.10 -8.37 -8.70
C LEU A 189 5.59 -9.81 -8.53
N GLY A 190 6.47 -10.05 -7.55
CA GLY A 190 6.99 -11.39 -7.25
C GLY A 190 5.88 -12.39 -6.95
N LEU A 191 4.88 -11.99 -6.15
CA LEU A 191 3.76 -12.86 -5.79
C LEU A 191 2.84 -13.15 -6.99
N LEU A 192 2.58 -12.16 -7.87
CA LEU A 192 1.81 -12.37 -9.10
C LEU A 192 2.52 -13.35 -10.04
N TYR A 193 3.83 -13.18 -10.25
CA TYR A 193 4.61 -14.12 -11.06
C TYR A 193 4.63 -15.52 -10.48
N TRP A 194 4.78 -15.65 -9.17
CA TRP A 194 4.71 -16.95 -8.50
C TRP A 194 3.34 -17.61 -8.66
N TRP A 195 2.25 -16.87 -8.53
CA TRP A 195 0.90 -17.41 -8.76
C TRP A 195 0.66 -17.79 -10.21
N ARG A 196 1.13 -17.00 -11.16
CA ARG A 196 1.08 -17.33 -12.58
C ARG A 196 1.82 -18.62 -12.88
N HIS A 197 3.05 -18.76 -12.41
CA HIS A 197 3.86 -19.97 -12.58
C HIS A 197 3.17 -21.22 -12.00
N LYS A 198 2.45 -21.07 -10.87
CA LYS A 198 1.66 -22.15 -10.27
C LYS A 198 0.27 -22.32 -10.89
N HIS A 199 -0.02 -21.70 -12.03
CA HIS A 199 -1.32 -21.71 -12.71
C HIS A 199 -2.52 -21.29 -11.84
N LYS A 200 -2.28 -20.47 -10.82
CA LYS A 200 -3.32 -19.98 -9.91
C LYS A 200 -4.05 -18.75 -10.44
N ILE A 201 -3.41 -18.00 -11.32
CA ILE A 201 -3.94 -16.84 -12.04
C ILE A 201 -3.45 -16.84 -13.48
N ARG A 202 -4.19 -16.14 -14.37
CA ARG A 202 -3.82 -15.95 -15.78
C ARG A 202 -3.79 -14.45 -16.07
N PHE A 203 -2.81 -13.99 -16.82
CA PHE A 203 -2.70 -12.66 -17.40
C PHE A 203 -1.71 -12.65 -18.57
#